data_56b81cf6379a440560c8c66a408e3923
#
_entry.id   56b81cf6379a440560c8c66a408e3923
#
_cell.length_a   1.000
_cell.length_b   1.000
_cell.length_c   1.000
_cell.angle_alpha   90.00
_cell.angle_beta   90.00
_cell.angle_gamma   90.00
#
_symmetry.space_group_name_H-M   'P 1'
#
loop_
_entity.id
_entity.type
_entity.pdbx_description
1 polymer ?
#
loop_
_entity_poly.entity_id
_entity_poly.type
_entity_poly.pdbx_seq_one_letter_code
_entity_poly.pdbx_strand_id
1 'polypeptide(L)'
;MEKKKLIWYWIITVILSFCIFSGGLAQAVQVEGVLKGFKPLGYPTYFISIIGVWKMLGIIAILIPGFKLLKEWAYAGIFFVMSGAVISHIASNDISAQIIAPVLLAVFTVLSWYLRPADRKIIFS
;
A
#
# COMPACT_ATOMS: atom_id res chain seq x y z
N MET A 1 -8.72 -13.65 -19.69
CA MET A 1 -7.83 -13.90 -18.55
C MET A 1 -8.11 -15.25 -17.93
N GLU A 2 -7.07 -15.94 -17.54
CA GLU A 2 -7.25 -17.24 -16.91
C GLU A 2 -7.93 -17.08 -15.55
N LYS A 3 -8.81 -18.03 -15.27
CA LYS A 3 -9.58 -18.04 -14.03
C LYS A 3 -8.68 -18.06 -12.78
N LYS A 4 -7.56 -18.81 -12.86
CA LYS A 4 -6.59 -18.90 -11.76
C LYS A 4 -5.95 -17.55 -11.46
N LYS A 5 -5.55 -16.81 -12.49
CA LYS A 5 -4.97 -15.47 -12.34
C LYS A 5 -5.94 -14.52 -11.68
N LEU A 6 -7.20 -14.56 -12.10
CA LEU A 6 -8.25 -13.70 -11.52
C LEU A 6 -8.46 -13.99 -10.04
N ILE A 7 -8.50 -15.27 -9.67
CA ILE A 7 -8.64 -15.67 -8.28
C ILE A 7 -7.47 -15.16 -7.44
N TRP A 8 -6.23 -15.37 -7.91
CA TRP A 8 -5.05 -14.91 -7.19
C TRP A 8 -4.99 -13.39 -7.10
N TYR A 9 -5.37 -12.69 -8.18
CA TYR A 9 -5.45 -11.24 -8.14
C TYR A 9 -6.35 -10.76 -7.00
N TRP A 10 -7.55 -11.32 -6.89
CA TRP A 10 -8.50 -10.89 -5.86
C TRP A 10 -8.06 -11.29 -4.45
N ILE A 11 -7.49 -12.47 -4.28
CA ILE A 11 -6.96 -12.88 -2.97
C ILE A 11 -5.88 -11.89 -2.51
N ILE A 12 -4.91 -11.64 -3.36
CA ILE A 12 -3.80 -10.74 -3.03
C ILE A 12 -4.30 -9.32 -2.83
N THR A 13 -5.17 -8.85 -3.70
CA THR A 13 -5.69 -7.49 -3.65
C THR A 13 -6.55 -7.26 -2.40
N VAL A 14 -7.39 -8.22 -2.01
CA VAL A 14 -8.20 -8.09 -0.79
C VAL A 14 -7.32 -8.05 0.45
N ILE A 15 -6.32 -8.93 0.53
CA ILE A 15 -5.39 -8.93 1.67
C ILE A 15 -4.62 -7.61 1.72
N LEU A 16 -4.09 -7.17 0.59
CA LEU A 16 -3.37 -5.90 0.48
C LEU A 16 -4.26 -4.73 0.90
N SER A 17 -5.48 -4.70 0.38
CA SER A 17 -6.43 -3.62 0.64
C SER A 17 -6.80 -3.54 2.13
N PHE A 18 -7.08 -4.68 2.74
CA PHE A 18 -7.40 -4.71 4.16
C PHE A 18 -6.23 -4.19 5.00
N CYS A 19 -5.02 -4.66 4.72
CA CYS A 19 -3.84 -4.26 5.48
C CYS A 19 -3.52 -2.77 5.30
N ILE A 20 -3.54 -2.30 4.06
CA ILE A 20 -3.20 -0.90 3.76
C ILE A 20 -4.28 0.05 4.27
N PHE A 21 -5.56 -0.28 4.05
CA PHE A 21 -6.65 0.60 4.46
C PHE A 21 -6.74 0.70 5.99
N SER A 22 -6.66 -0.43 6.69
CA SER A 22 -6.71 -0.42 8.16
C SER A 22 -5.49 0.30 8.74
N GLY A 23 -4.31 0.05 8.17
CA GLY A 23 -3.10 0.77 8.57
C GLY A 23 -3.21 2.27 8.29
N GLY A 24 -3.78 2.63 7.13
CA GLY A 24 -4.01 4.02 6.77
C GLY A 24 -4.98 4.72 7.69
N LEU A 25 -6.07 4.04 8.06
CA LEU A 25 -7.03 4.58 9.02
C LEU A 25 -6.39 4.83 10.38
N ALA A 26 -5.61 3.84 10.88
CA ALA A 26 -4.91 3.99 12.15
C ALA A 26 -3.93 5.17 12.10
N GLN A 27 -3.25 5.38 10.98
CA GLN A 27 -2.34 6.51 10.80
C GLN A 27 -3.10 7.84 10.71
N ALA A 28 -4.23 7.86 9.99
CA ALA A 28 -5.01 9.09 9.84
C ALA A 28 -5.53 9.60 11.19
N VAL A 29 -6.00 8.70 12.06
CA VAL A 29 -6.50 9.06 13.40
C VAL A 29 -5.40 9.05 14.44
N GLN A 30 -4.16 8.72 14.07
CA GLN A 30 -2.97 8.73 14.93
C GLN A 30 -3.14 7.92 16.21
N VAL A 31 -3.48 6.64 16.04
CA VAL A 31 -3.53 5.68 17.14
C VAL A 31 -2.17 5.64 17.84
N GLU A 32 -2.18 5.56 19.16
CA GLU A 32 -0.96 5.63 19.97
C GLU A 32 0.11 4.62 19.53
N GLY A 33 -0.29 3.39 19.23
CA GLY A 33 0.66 2.37 18.75
C GLY A 33 1.34 2.75 17.44
N VAL A 34 0.62 3.45 16.55
CA VAL A 34 1.18 3.95 15.28
C VAL A 34 2.21 5.04 15.57
N LEU A 35 1.88 6.00 16.44
CA LEU A 35 2.81 7.07 16.79
C LEU A 35 4.10 6.51 17.37
N LYS A 36 4.02 5.49 18.22
CA LYS A 36 5.19 4.83 18.78
C LYS A 36 6.05 4.19 17.69
N GLY A 37 5.41 3.57 16.69
CA GLY A 37 6.13 2.95 15.59
C GLY A 37 6.83 3.95 14.68
N PHE A 38 6.29 5.15 14.51
CA PHE A 38 6.90 6.20 13.68
C PHE A 38 7.92 7.05 14.41
N LYS A 39 7.88 7.09 15.73
CA LYS A 39 8.79 7.93 16.52
C LYS A 39 10.26 7.71 16.19
N PRO A 40 10.76 6.47 16.09
CA PRO A 40 12.16 6.25 15.72
C PRO A 40 12.51 6.72 14.32
N LEU A 41 11.52 6.87 13.42
CA LEU A 41 11.73 7.29 12.05
C LEU A 41 11.86 8.80 11.89
N GLY A 42 11.45 9.58 12.89
CA GLY A 42 11.63 11.01 12.89
C GLY A 42 10.65 11.81 12.06
N TYR A 43 9.53 11.21 11.65
CA TYR A 43 8.54 11.92 10.85
C TYR A 43 7.66 12.83 11.71
N PRO A 44 7.26 14.02 11.20
CA PRO A 44 6.27 14.85 11.87
C PRO A 44 4.92 14.13 11.99
N THR A 45 4.16 14.43 13.05
CA THR A 45 2.88 13.77 13.28
C THR A 45 1.86 14.06 12.17
N TYR A 46 1.82 15.29 11.64
CA TYR A 46 0.88 15.61 10.55
C TYR A 46 1.19 14.80 9.30
N PHE A 47 2.45 14.48 9.06
CA PHE A 47 2.86 13.67 7.90
C PHE A 47 2.27 12.27 7.96
N ILE A 48 2.19 11.70 9.15
CA ILE A 48 1.59 10.38 9.37
C ILE A 48 0.12 10.38 8.94
N SER A 49 -0.64 11.41 9.31
CA SER A 49 -2.04 11.53 8.91
C SER A 49 -2.21 11.68 7.41
N ILE A 50 -1.33 12.46 6.75
CA ILE A 50 -1.37 12.64 5.30
C ILE A 50 -1.17 11.30 4.59
N ILE A 51 -0.15 10.55 5.00
CA ILE A 51 0.13 9.23 4.42
C ILE A 51 -1.05 8.29 4.65
N GLY A 52 -1.65 8.32 5.84
CA GLY A 52 -2.79 7.48 6.17
C GLY A 52 -3.98 7.74 5.25
N VAL A 53 -4.32 9.01 5.04
CA VAL A 53 -5.42 9.39 4.15
C VAL A 53 -5.10 8.97 2.71
N TRP A 54 -3.87 9.21 2.26
CA TRP A 54 -3.46 8.83 0.90
C TRP A 54 -3.52 7.32 0.68
N LYS A 55 -3.17 6.52 1.69
CA LYS A 55 -3.29 5.06 1.60
C LYS A 55 -4.74 4.64 1.43
N MET A 56 -5.65 5.22 2.19
CA MET A 56 -7.08 4.90 2.08
C MET A 56 -7.62 5.27 0.70
N LEU A 57 -7.27 6.46 0.21
CA LEU A 57 -7.70 6.90 -1.13
C LEU A 57 -7.12 6.01 -2.23
N GLY A 58 -5.86 5.61 -2.07
CA GLY A 58 -5.21 4.71 -3.03
C GLY A 58 -5.91 3.36 -3.12
N ILE A 59 -6.29 2.79 -1.98
CA ILE A 59 -7.01 1.53 -1.95
C ILE A 59 -8.40 1.66 -2.57
N ILE A 60 -9.09 2.74 -2.29
CA ILE A 60 -10.39 3.01 -2.93
C ILE A 60 -10.22 3.04 -4.45
N ALA A 61 -9.19 3.73 -4.95
CA ALA A 61 -8.92 3.81 -6.38
C ALA A 61 -8.63 2.44 -7.00
N ILE A 62 -7.94 1.55 -6.27
CA ILE A 62 -7.64 0.21 -6.75
C ILE A 62 -8.89 -0.66 -6.82
N LEU A 63 -9.78 -0.52 -5.86
CA LEU A 63 -10.94 -1.40 -5.74
C LEU A 63 -12.12 -1.01 -6.64
N ILE A 64 -12.33 0.28 -6.89
CA ILE A 64 -13.47 0.71 -7.71
C ILE A 64 -13.30 0.29 -9.17
N PRO A 65 -14.39 0.04 -9.91
CA PRO A 65 -14.28 -0.26 -11.33
C PRO A 65 -13.95 0.99 -12.15
N GLY A 66 -13.30 0.81 -13.29
CA GLY A 66 -12.90 1.93 -14.15
C GLY A 66 -11.67 2.64 -13.65
N PHE A 67 -11.46 3.88 -14.08
CA PHE A 67 -10.36 4.75 -13.66
C PHE A 67 -8.98 4.08 -13.77
N LYS A 68 -8.68 3.53 -14.93
CA LYS A 68 -7.47 2.73 -15.14
C LYS A 68 -6.18 3.51 -14.87
N LEU A 69 -6.12 4.76 -15.31
CA LEU A 69 -4.94 5.60 -15.07
C LEU A 69 -4.76 5.90 -13.58
N LEU A 70 -5.87 6.21 -12.89
CA LEU A 70 -5.83 6.47 -11.45
C LEU A 70 -5.35 5.23 -10.68
N LYS A 71 -5.76 4.03 -11.13
CA LYS A 71 -5.28 2.78 -10.54
C LYS A 71 -3.77 2.63 -10.70
N GLU A 72 -3.22 2.99 -11.85
CA GLU A 72 -1.77 2.92 -12.06
C GLU A 72 -1.04 3.86 -11.09
N TRP A 73 -1.56 5.08 -10.93
CA TRP A 73 -0.99 6.02 -9.96
C TRP A 73 -1.10 5.50 -8.53
N ALA A 74 -2.24 4.87 -8.19
CA ALA A 74 -2.45 4.32 -6.85
C ALA A 74 -1.47 3.18 -6.55
N TYR A 75 -1.27 2.26 -7.49
CA TYR A 75 -0.28 1.19 -7.32
C TYR A 75 1.13 1.75 -7.16
N ALA A 76 1.51 2.71 -8.00
CA ALA A 76 2.81 3.33 -7.90
C ALA A 76 2.99 4.04 -6.55
N GLY A 77 1.99 4.79 -6.12
CA GLY A 77 2.03 5.50 -4.85
C GLY A 77 2.18 4.58 -3.65
N ILE A 78 1.40 3.51 -3.62
CA ILE A 78 1.47 2.52 -2.55
C ILE A 78 2.85 1.83 -2.56
N PHE A 79 3.33 1.46 -3.73
CA PHE A 79 4.65 0.85 -3.85
C PHE A 79 5.74 1.77 -3.32
N PHE A 80 5.72 3.06 -3.69
CA PHE A 80 6.71 4.01 -3.22
C PHE A 80 6.61 4.26 -1.72
N VAL A 81 5.40 4.31 -1.17
CA VAL A 81 5.21 4.46 0.27
C VAL A 81 5.79 3.26 1.01
N MET A 82 5.52 2.04 0.54
CA MET A 82 6.01 0.84 1.20
C MET A 82 7.53 0.68 1.07
N SER A 83 8.08 0.93 -0.11
CA SER A 83 9.53 0.88 -0.30
C SER A 83 10.22 2.00 0.48
N GLY A 84 9.62 3.18 0.54
CA GLY A 84 10.10 4.27 1.36
C GLY A 84 10.12 3.92 2.84
N ALA A 85 9.11 3.19 3.31
CA ALA A 85 9.06 2.71 4.69
C ALA A 85 10.22 1.75 4.97
N VAL A 86 10.52 0.85 4.04
CA VAL A 86 11.68 -0.06 4.18
C VAL A 86 12.97 0.74 4.30
N ILE A 87 13.16 1.71 3.41
CA ILE A 87 14.36 2.56 3.42
C ILE A 87 14.45 3.34 4.74
N SER A 88 13.32 3.87 5.23
CA SER A 88 13.27 4.62 6.48
C SER A 88 13.70 3.77 7.67
N HIS A 89 13.24 2.52 7.73
CA HIS A 89 13.65 1.60 8.79
C HIS A 89 15.15 1.31 8.73
N ILE A 90 15.69 1.11 7.53
CA ILE A 90 17.12 0.87 7.34
C ILE A 90 17.92 2.10 7.75
N ALA A 91 17.51 3.29 7.28
CA ALA A 91 18.21 4.53 7.55
C ALA A 91 18.21 4.91 9.02
N SER A 92 17.17 4.51 9.75
CA SER A 92 17.03 4.78 11.17
C SER A 92 17.63 3.69 12.06
N ASN A 93 18.29 2.69 11.46
CA ASN A 93 18.81 1.50 12.13
C ASN A 93 17.72 0.73 12.89
N ASP A 94 16.48 0.85 12.43
CA ASP A 94 15.34 0.15 13.02
C ASP A 94 15.04 -1.11 12.21
N ILE A 95 16.03 -2.02 12.17
CA ILE A 95 15.89 -3.29 11.47
C ILE A 95 15.33 -4.30 12.46
N SER A 96 14.02 -4.21 12.69
CA SER A 96 13.29 -5.11 13.59
C SER A 96 12.24 -5.87 12.78
N ALA A 97 11.41 -6.66 13.47
CA ALA A 97 10.30 -7.34 12.84
C ALA A 97 9.34 -6.38 12.12
N GLN A 98 9.36 -5.09 12.48
CA GLN A 98 8.49 -4.09 11.88
C GLN A 98 8.81 -3.81 10.41
N ILE A 99 10.02 -4.13 9.93
CA ILE A 99 10.37 -3.96 8.52
C ILE A 99 9.71 -5.02 7.63
N ILE A 100 9.31 -6.15 8.20
CA ILE A 100 8.72 -7.25 7.45
C ILE A 100 7.40 -6.84 6.80
N ALA A 101 6.55 -6.14 7.52
CA ALA A 101 5.24 -5.73 7.00
C ALA A 101 5.36 -4.85 5.74
N PRO A 102 6.14 -3.75 5.72
CA PRO A 102 6.27 -2.97 4.49
C PRO A 102 6.93 -3.73 3.35
N VAL A 103 7.86 -4.66 3.61
CA VAL A 103 8.45 -5.49 2.57
C VAL A 103 7.38 -6.39 1.94
N LEU A 104 6.60 -7.09 2.76
CA LEU A 104 5.52 -7.95 2.26
C LEU A 104 4.46 -7.17 1.51
N LEU A 105 4.08 -6.00 2.01
CA LEU A 105 3.07 -5.17 1.35
C LEU A 105 3.59 -4.61 0.03
N ALA A 106 4.87 -4.27 -0.07
CA ALA A 106 5.47 -3.87 -1.33
C ALA A 106 5.41 -5.00 -2.36
N VAL A 107 5.73 -6.23 -1.94
CA VAL A 107 5.66 -7.41 -2.81
C VAL A 107 4.21 -7.66 -3.24
N PHE A 108 3.26 -7.60 -2.32
CA PHE A 108 1.85 -7.80 -2.65
C PHE A 108 1.34 -6.73 -3.61
N THR A 109 1.82 -5.49 -3.47
CA THR A 109 1.46 -4.40 -4.39
C THR A 109 1.89 -4.73 -5.81
N VAL A 110 3.13 -5.19 -5.98
CA VAL A 110 3.65 -5.57 -7.29
C VAL A 110 2.87 -6.76 -7.85
N LEU A 111 2.57 -7.76 -7.02
CA LEU A 111 1.82 -8.94 -7.46
C LEU A 111 0.40 -8.57 -7.87
N SER A 112 -0.29 -7.74 -7.10
CA SER A 112 -1.63 -7.28 -7.45
C SER A 112 -1.62 -6.53 -8.77
N TRP A 113 -0.64 -5.64 -8.95
CA TRP A 113 -0.46 -4.88 -10.19
C TRP A 113 -0.21 -5.81 -11.37
N TYR A 114 0.68 -6.78 -11.20
CA TYR A 114 1.05 -7.72 -12.26
C TYR A 114 -0.13 -8.60 -12.68
N LEU A 115 -0.94 -9.03 -11.72
CA LEU A 115 -2.05 -9.95 -11.95
C LEU A 115 -3.36 -9.25 -12.31
N ARG A 116 -3.39 -7.91 -12.37
CA ARG A 116 -4.63 -7.19 -12.58
C ARG A 116 -5.29 -7.56 -13.92
N PRO A 117 -6.63 -7.73 -13.93
CA PRO A 117 -7.33 -8.13 -15.16
C PRO A 117 -7.37 -7.01 -16.18
N ALA A 118 -7.66 -7.37 -17.44
CA ALA A 118 -7.60 -6.45 -18.56
C ALA A 118 -8.52 -5.24 -18.41
N ASP A 119 -9.66 -5.39 -17.73
CA ASP A 119 -10.60 -4.29 -17.50
C ASP A 119 -10.11 -3.31 -16.42
N ARG A 120 -9.02 -3.64 -15.73
CA ARG A 120 -8.45 -2.83 -14.66
C ARG A 120 -7.08 -2.27 -15.00
N LYS A 121 -6.60 -2.48 -16.20
CA LYS A 121 -5.30 -1.97 -16.63
C LYS A 121 -5.40 -1.19 -17.93
N ILE A 122 -4.46 -0.24 -18.10
CA ILE A 122 -4.35 0.50 -19.35
C ILE A 122 -3.77 -0.42 -20.41
N ILE A 123 -4.41 -0.46 -21.58
CA ILE A 123 -3.95 -1.23 -22.73
C ILE A 123 -3.49 -0.23 -23.78
N PHE A 124 -2.22 -0.31 -24.14
CA PHE A 124 -1.66 0.50 -25.22
C PHE A 124 -1.71 -0.33 -26.50
N SER A 125 -2.44 0.17 -27.48
CA SER A 125 -2.57 -0.48 -28.79
C SER A 125 -1.67 0.17 -29.83
#